data_67f40fd6303b40484ebe5056181316df
#
_entry.id   67f40fd6303b40484ebe5056181316df
#
_cell.length_a   1.000
_cell.length_b   1.000
_cell.length_c   1.000
_cell.angle_alpha   90.00
_cell.angle_beta   90.00
_cell.angle_gamma   90.00
#
_symmetry.space_group_name_H-M   'P 1'
#
loop_
_entity.id
_entity.type
_entity.pdbx_description
1 polymer ?
#
loop_
_entity_poly.entity_id
_entity_poly.type
_entity_poly.pdbx_seq_one_letter_code
_entity_poly.pdbx_strand_id
1 'polypeptide(L)'
;MRHLARFILIGLYTGTRAGAIASASPVPAIGRSYVDLDRGIFYRLAQGKAATNKRQPPVPIPPRLLAHMRRWKEREVIARHFVEFNGETVASVKTAFKRAVKLAKLSEAEGRVSPHTLRHTAATWLMQEGTDRWSAAGFLGMTVEMLDKVYGHHHPDHLQDAVANIGYGTNQKRGSKAEQKQDVSGGISGGVTEFRKPTK
;
A
#
# COMPACT_ATOMS: atom_id res chain seq x y z
N MET A 1 8.73 26.04 -9.08
CA MET A 1 8.36 24.93 -8.14
C MET A 1 7.59 23.76 -8.79
N ARG A 2 7.51 23.67 -10.11
CA ARG A 2 6.75 22.60 -10.82
C ARG A 2 7.24 21.17 -10.49
N HIS A 3 8.56 20.97 -10.31
CA HIS A 3 9.15 19.69 -9.90
C HIS A 3 8.64 19.20 -8.53
N LEU A 4 8.45 20.14 -7.58
CA LEU A 4 7.93 19.81 -6.26
C LEU A 4 6.45 19.36 -6.33
N ALA A 5 5.63 20.00 -7.16
CA ALA A 5 4.25 19.57 -7.36
C ALA A 5 4.17 18.13 -7.90
N ARG A 6 5.01 17.77 -8.89
CA ARG A 6 5.12 16.40 -9.39
C ARG A 6 5.57 15.42 -8.31
N PHE A 7 6.57 15.81 -7.51
CA PHE A 7 7.02 15.02 -6.37
C PHE A 7 5.89 14.75 -5.36
N ILE A 8 5.12 15.78 -5.00
CA ILE A 8 4.00 15.66 -4.04
C ILE A 8 2.93 14.74 -4.60
N LEU A 9 2.52 14.91 -5.86
CA LEU A 9 1.52 14.03 -6.48
C LEU A 9 1.97 12.56 -6.50
N ILE A 10 3.20 12.28 -6.93
CA ILE A 10 3.72 10.92 -6.93
C ILE A 10 3.74 10.36 -5.51
N GLY A 11 4.17 11.15 -4.53
CA GLY A 11 4.24 10.74 -3.13
C GLY A 11 2.88 10.38 -2.53
N LEU A 12 1.87 11.22 -2.73
CA LEU A 12 0.51 11.01 -2.22
C LEU A 12 -0.18 9.79 -2.87
N TYR A 13 -0.08 9.67 -4.20
CA TYR A 13 -0.77 8.61 -4.92
C TYR A 13 -0.10 7.23 -4.83
N THR A 14 1.18 7.17 -4.47
CA THR A 14 1.93 5.89 -4.42
C THR A 14 2.49 5.54 -3.05
N GLY A 15 2.47 6.46 -2.11
CA GLY A 15 3.12 6.28 -0.81
C GLY A 15 4.62 5.99 -0.89
N THR A 16 5.25 6.30 -2.03
CA THR A 16 6.66 5.97 -2.30
C THR A 16 7.62 6.84 -1.48
N ARG A 17 8.74 6.26 -1.07
CA ARG A 17 9.78 7.00 -0.33
C ARG A 17 10.42 8.09 -1.19
N ALA A 18 10.78 9.21 -0.57
CA ALA A 18 11.28 10.42 -1.22
C ALA A 18 12.47 10.17 -2.17
N GLY A 19 13.41 9.31 -1.81
CA GLY A 19 14.57 9.00 -2.65
C GLY A 19 14.19 8.29 -3.95
N ALA A 20 13.23 7.37 -3.91
CA ALA A 20 12.75 6.70 -5.12
C ALA A 20 11.95 7.64 -6.02
N ILE A 21 11.16 8.56 -5.44
CA ILE A 21 10.44 9.58 -6.23
C ILE A 21 11.43 10.54 -6.91
N ALA A 22 12.45 11.00 -6.16
CA ALA A 22 13.43 11.95 -6.67
C ALA A 22 14.26 11.37 -7.84
N SER A 23 14.52 10.05 -7.82
CA SER A 23 15.26 9.36 -8.90
C SER A 23 14.37 8.81 -10.02
N ALA A 24 13.04 8.98 -9.94
CA ALA A 24 12.10 8.38 -10.88
C ALA A 24 12.30 8.88 -12.32
N SER A 25 12.50 7.95 -13.24
CA SER A 25 12.72 8.20 -14.66
C SER A 25 11.64 7.50 -15.51
N PRO A 26 11.21 8.07 -16.63
CA PRO A 26 10.35 7.39 -17.60
C PRO A 26 11.11 6.36 -18.46
N VAL A 27 12.43 6.26 -18.30
CA VAL A 27 13.30 5.34 -19.04
C VAL A 27 14.15 4.57 -18.03
N PRO A 28 14.31 3.24 -18.21
CA PRO A 28 15.19 2.44 -17.35
C PRO A 28 16.62 2.95 -17.37
N ALA A 29 17.24 3.11 -16.20
CA ALA A 29 18.64 3.50 -16.09
C ALA A 29 19.25 3.02 -14.76
N ILE A 30 20.54 2.68 -14.77
CA ILE A 30 21.28 2.24 -13.58
C ILE A 30 21.24 3.33 -12.51
N GLY A 31 21.02 2.91 -11.26
CA GLY A 31 20.96 3.80 -10.11
C GLY A 31 19.65 4.58 -9.96
N ARG A 32 18.66 4.37 -10.82
CA ARG A 32 17.39 5.08 -10.85
C ARG A 32 16.20 4.15 -10.69
N SER A 33 15.15 4.64 -10.04
CA SER A 33 13.83 4.04 -10.08
C SER A 33 13.19 4.34 -11.45
N TYR A 34 12.32 3.45 -11.90
CA TYR A 34 11.77 3.50 -13.26
C TYR A 34 10.25 3.44 -13.23
N VAL A 35 9.61 4.23 -14.07
CA VAL A 35 8.18 4.21 -14.31
C VAL A 35 7.89 3.73 -15.71
N ASP A 36 7.31 2.53 -15.81
CA ASP A 36 6.76 2.00 -17.05
C ASP A 36 5.39 2.66 -17.29
N LEU A 37 5.38 3.64 -18.19
CA LEU A 37 4.15 4.39 -18.50
C LEU A 37 3.15 3.57 -19.33
N ASP A 38 3.61 2.56 -20.07
CA ASP A 38 2.75 1.72 -20.89
C ASP A 38 2.00 0.73 -20.02
N ARG A 39 2.71 0.04 -19.13
CA ARG A 39 2.14 -0.90 -18.15
C ARG A 39 1.54 -0.23 -16.93
N GLY A 40 1.87 1.03 -16.67
CA GLY A 40 1.43 1.74 -15.46
C GLY A 40 2.04 1.20 -14.18
N ILE A 41 3.31 0.78 -14.20
CA ILE A 41 4.02 0.20 -13.05
C ILE A 41 5.18 1.10 -12.64
N PHE A 42 5.30 1.36 -11.35
CA PHE A 42 6.43 2.08 -10.78
C PHE A 42 7.40 1.11 -10.08
N TYR A 43 8.56 0.87 -10.69
CA TYR A 43 9.67 0.10 -10.14
C TYR A 43 10.49 1.00 -9.21
N ARG A 44 10.18 0.93 -7.91
CA ARG A 44 10.73 1.84 -6.88
C ARG A 44 12.16 1.53 -6.48
N LEU A 45 12.59 0.27 -6.59
CA LEU A 45 13.97 -0.11 -6.37
C LEU A 45 14.79 0.34 -7.57
N ALA A 46 15.83 1.15 -7.31
CA ALA A 46 16.69 1.62 -8.38
C ALA A 46 17.44 0.45 -9.02
N GLN A 47 17.51 0.45 -10.34
CA GLN A 47 18.18 -0.60 -11.12
C GLN A 47 19.66 -0.71 -10.69
N GLY A 48 20.12 -1.94 -10.45
CA GLY A 48 21.48 -2.22 -9.98
C GLY A 48 21.67 -2.04 -8.48
N LYS A 49 20.66 -1.62 -7.71
CA LYS A 49 20.73 -1.59 -6.24
C LYS A 49 20.22 -2.88 -5.62
N ALA A 50 20.98 -3.40 -4.67
CA ALA A 50 20.53 -4.53 -3.85
C ALA A 50 19.30 -4.13 -3.02
N ALA A 51 18.39 -5.09 -2.84
CA ALA A 51 17.27 -4.93 -1.92
C ALA A 51 17.81 -4.79 -0.50
N THR A 52 17.28 -3.82 0.23
CA THR A 52 17.57 -3.60 1.65
C THR A 52 16.36 -3.99 2.49
N ASN A 53 16.49 -3.98 3.83
CA ASN A 53 15.38 -4.18 4.74
C ASN A 53 14.22 -3.18 4.50
N LYS A 54 14.47 -2.09 3.79
CA LYS A 54 13.43 -1.14 3.34
C LYS A 54 12.81 -1.63 2.04
N ARG A 55 11.83 -2.51 2.14
CA ARG A 55 11.09 -3.04 0.99
C ARG A 55 10.65 -1.94 0.02
N GLN A 56 10.91 -2.13 -1.28
CA GLN A 56 10.53 -1.22 -2.35
C GLN A 56 9.93 -2.03 -3.52
N PRO A 57 8.78 -2.70 -3.31
CA PRO A 57 8.15 -3.49 -4.35
C PRO A 57 7.72 -2.61 -5.52
N PRO A 58 7.67 -3.14 -6.75
CA PRO A 58 6.96 -2.50 -7.85
C PRO A 58 5.50 -2.29 -7.45
N VAL A 59 4.92 -1.17 -7.88
CA VAL A 59 3.50 -0.88 -7.60
C VAL A 59 2.77 -0.39 -8.84
N PRO A 60 1.50 -0.77 -9.00
CA PRO A 60 0.65 -0.16 -10.01
C PRO A 60 0.45 1.33 -9.71
N ILE A 61 0.40 2.13 -10.76
CA ILE A 61 0.15 3.57 -10.65
C ILE A 61 -1.35 3.80 -10.83
N PRO A 62 -2.00 4.54 -9.90
CA PRO A 62 -3.40 4.88 -10.06
C PRO A 62 -3.66 5.59 -11.40
N PRO A 63 -4.77 5.29 -12.11
CA PRO A 63 -5.04 5.79 -13.47
C PRO A 63 -4.95 7.31 -13.59
N ARG A 64 -5.41 8.02 -12.56
CA ARG A 64 -5.35 9.49 -12.52
C ARG A 64 -3.92 10.02 -12.53
N LEU A 65 -3.03 9.44 -11.71
CA LEU A 65 -1.62 9.82 -11.70
C LEU A 65 -0.92 9.42 -13.01
N LEU A 66 -1.20 8.21 -13.53
CA LEU A 66 -0.64 7.72 -14.78
C LEU A 66 -0.96 8.65 -15.96
N ALA A 67 -2.21 9.13 -16.04
CA ALA A 67 -2.62 10.10 -17.06
C ALA A 67 -1.81 11.42 -16.96
N HIS A 68 -1.56 11.91 -15.73
CA HIS A 68 -0.68 13.06 -15.54
C HIS A 68 0.75 12.79 -15.98
N MET A 69 1.31 11.62 -15.61
CA MET A 69 2.70 11.26 -15.94
C MET A 69 2.92 11.09 -17.45
N ARG A 70 1.98 10.47 -18.15
CA ARG A 70 1.97 10.38 -19.63
C ARG A 70 1.95 11.76 -20.25
N ARG A 71 1.05 12.64 -19.81
CA ARG A 71 0.97 14.02 -20.30
C ARG A 71 2.24 14.83 -20.04
N TRP A 72 2.93 14.62 -18.91
CA TRP A 72 4.21 15.30 -18.66
C TRP A 72 5.27 14.87 -19.64
N LYS A 73 5.30 13.60 -20.04
CA LYS A 73 6.23 13.07 -21.06
C LYS A 73 5.85 13.56 -22.46
N GLU A 74 4.60 13.44 -22.87
CA GLU A 74 4.08 13.84 -24.18
C GLU A 74 4.27 15.33 -24.48
N ARG A 75 4.10 16.18 -23.46
CA ARG A 75 4.25 17.64 -23.57
C ARG A 75 5.67 18.12 -23.29
N GLU A 76 6.62 17.20 -23.21
CA GLU A 76 8.03 17.51 -22.92
C GLU A 76 8.24 18.39 -21.67
N VAL A 77 7.32 18.29 -20.70
CA VAL A 77 7.41 18.98 -19.40
C VAL A 77 8.57 18.43 -18.56
N ILE A 78 8.96 17.17 -18.85
CA ILE A 78 10.08 16.47 -18.25
C ILE A 78 11.04 16.02 -19.38
N ALA A 79 12.35 16.17 -19.15
CA ALA A 79 13.36 15.69 -20.06
C ALA A 79 13.80 14.25 -19.71
N ARG A 80 14.29 14.03 -18.50
CA ARG A 80 14.89 12.75 -18.06
C ARG A 80 14.28 12.19 -16.80
N HIS A 81 13.67 13.04 -15.95
CA HIS A 81 13.15 12.65 -14.63
C HIS A 81 11.81 13.28 -14.36
N PHE A 82 10.95 12.58 -13.64
CA PHE A 82 9.68 13.17 -13.19
C PHE A 82 9.90 14.35 -12.22
N VAL A 83 10.98 14.28 -11.44
CA VAL A 83 11.39 15.35 -10.51
C VAL A 83 12.74 15.88 -10.94
N GLU A 84 12.70 16.90 -11.77
CA GLU A 84 13.89 17.57 -12.30
C GLU A 84 13.74 19.09 -12.23
N PHE A 85 14.88 19.76 -12.17
CA PHE A 85 14.98 21.22 -12.22
C PHE A 85 16.00 21.62 -13.28
N ASN A 86 15.58 22.40 -14.29
CA ASN A 86 16.41 22.77 -15.45
C ASN A 86 17.01 21.56 -16.19
N GLY A 87 16.24 20.47 -16.34
CA GLY A 87 16.70 19.25 -17.00
C GLY A 87 17.58 18.33 -16.15
N GLU A 88 17.98 18.77 -14.95
CA GLU A 88 18.85 18.01 -14.06
C GLU A 88 18.09 17.36 -12.91
N THR A 89 18.62 16.22 -12.44
CA THR A 89 18.05 15.50 -11.30
C THR A 89 18.07 16.33 -10.03
N VAL A 90 16.99 16.26 -9.26
CA VAL A 90 16.94 16.85 -7.92
C VAL A 90 17.36 15.79 -6.91
N ALA A 91 18.58 15.89 -6.38
CA ALA A 91 19.09 14.96 -5.37
C ALA A 91 18.23 14.96 -4.08
N SER A 92 17.66 16.11 -3.71
CA SER A 92 16.81 16.24 -2.53
C SER A 92 15.79 17.37 -2.69
N VAL A 93 14.54 17.07 -2.40
CA VAL A 93 13.46 18.08 -2.39
C VAL A 93 13.29 18.79 -1.05
N LYS A 94 14.10 18.47 -0.03
CA LYS A 94 13.89 18.93 1.35
C LYS A 94 13.79 20.45 1.45
N THR A 95 14.69 21.20 0.81
CA THR A 95 14.70 22.68 0.85
C THR A 95 13.46 23.26 0.18
N ALA A 96 13.13 22.77 -1.02
CA ALA A 96 11.92 23.23 -1.74
C ALA A 96 10.65 22.89 -0.97
N PHE A 97 10.60 21.69 -0.36
CA PHE A 97 9.48 21.24 0.46
C PHE A 97 9.30 22.11 1.71
N LYS A 98 10.39 22.38 2.46
CA LYS A 98 10.36 23.27 3.63
C LYS A 98 9.85 24.67 3.25
N ARG A 99 10.31 25.21 2.12
CA ARG A 99 9.82 26.50 1.61
C ARG A 99 8.33 26.45 1.28
N ALA A 100 7.85 25.39 0.64
CA ALA A 100 6.43 25.23 0.33
C ALA A 100 5.56 25.13 1.58
N VAL A 101 5.98 24.39 2.59
CA VAL A 101 5.30 24.27 3.90
C VAL A 101 5.18 25.64 4.54
N LYS A 102 6.28 26.44 4.56
CA LYS A 102 6.26 27.82 5.09
C LYS A 102 5.29 28.72 4.33
N LEU A 103 5.32 28.67 2.98
CA LEU A 103 4.42 29.48 2.15
C LEU A 103 2.95 29.09 2.31
N ALA A 104 2.68 27.81 2.52
CA ALA A 104 1.34 27.27 2.78
C ALA A 104 0.85 27.53 4.20
N LYS A 105 1.69 28.16 5.05
CA LYS A 105 1.38 28.44 6.47
C LYS A 105 0.94 27.19 7.25
N LEU A 106 1.47 26.04 6.88
CA LEU A 106 1.22 24.79 7.63
C LEU A 106 1.91 24.92 8.99
N SER A 107 1.12 24.88 10.04
CA SER A 107 1.56 25.08 11.41
C SER A 107 2.46 23.94 11.89
N GLU A 108 3.50 24.25 12.66
CA GLU A 108 4.28 23.26 13.38
C GLU A 108 3.49 22.60 14.53
N ALA A 109 2.38 23.22 14.96
CA ALA A 109 1.49 22.68 15.98
C ALA A 109 0.80 21.36 15.55
N GLU A 110 0.65 21.12 14.25
CA GLU A 110 0.11 19.88 13.69
C GLU A 110 1.19 18.80 13.48
N GLY A 111 2.41 19.04 13.94
CA GLY A 111 3.55 18.17 13.74
C GLY A 111 4.44 18.58 12.57
N ARG A 112 5.65 18.01 12.53
CA ARG A 112 6.65 18.34 11.52
C ARG A 112 6.29 17.82 10.15
N VAL A 113 5.77 18.66 9.27
CA VAL A 113 5.48 18.33 7.87
C VAL A 113 6.79 18.17 7.08
N SER A 114 6.99 16.99 6.50
CA SER A 114 8.19 16.59 5.76
C SER A 114 7.81 15.79 4.50
N PRO A 115 8.74 15.53 3.58
CA PRO A 115 8.45 14.64 2.44
C PRO A 115 7.95 13.25 2.85
N HIS A 116 8.25 12.78 4.07
CA HIS A 116 7.76 11.50 4.59
C HIS A 116 6.28 11.56 4.96
N THR A 117 5.78 12.74 5.32
CA THR A 117 4.35 12.96 5.61
C THR A 117 3.45 12.55 4.44
N LEU A 118 3.90 12.71 3.18
CA LEU A 118 3.14 12.25 2.02
C LEU A 118 2.84 10.74 2.06
N ARG A 119 3.80 9.96 2.53
CA ARG A 119 3.64 8.51 2.69
C ARG A 119 2.72 8.18 3.88
N HIS A 120 2.83 8.92 4.98
CA HIS A 120 1.89 8.80 6.10
C HIS A 120 0.46 9.08 5.64
N THR A 121 0.25 10.16 4.89
CA THR A 121 -1.06 10.50 4.32
C THR A 121 -1.59 9.39 3.42
N ALA A 122 -0.76 8.86 2.51
CA ALA A 122 -1.16 7.75 1.65
C ALA A 122 -1.58 6.50 2.45
N ALA A 123 -0.84 6.17 3.51
CA ALA A 123 -1.16 5.04 4.39
C ALA A 123 -2.47 5.27 5.15
N THR A 124 -2.65 6.48 5.72
CA THR A 124 -3.89 6.85 6.40
C THR A 124 -5.10 6.75 5.46
N TRP A 125 -5.01 7.28 4.24
CA TRP A 125 -6.10 7.18 3.27
C TRP A 125 -6.44 5.73 2.90
N LEU A 126 -5.45 4.88 2.65
CA LEU A 126 -5.69 3.47 2.37
C LEU A 126 -6.44 2.79 3.53
N MET A 127 -6.07 3.09 4.76
CA MET A 127 -6.74 2.53 5.94
C MET A 127 -8.15 3.09 6.12
N GLN A 128 -8.35 4.40 5.94
CA GLN A 128 -9.68 5.04 6.04
C GLN A 128 -10.68 4.52 5.01
N GLU A 129 -10.20 4.19 3.80
CA GLU A 129 -11.00 3.57 2.73
C GLU A 129 -11.26 2.07 2.96
N GLY A 130 -10.84 1.51 4.08
CA GLY A 130 -11.05 0.10 4.39
C GLY A 130 -10.24 -0.86 3.51
N THR A 131 -9.12 -0.42 2.95
CA THR A 131 -8.27 -1.29 2.13
C THR A 131 -7.72 -2.43 2.97
N ASP A 132 -7.82 -3.67 2.45
CA ASP A 132 -7.25 -4.84 3.10
C ASP A 132 -5.80 -4.60 3.55
N ARG A 133 -5.50 -4.95 4.81
CA ARG A 133 -4.22 -4.65 5.46
C ARG A 133 -3.02 -5.26 4.78
N TRP A 134 -3.16 -6.49 4.25
CA TRP A 134 -2.10 -7.16 3.51
C TRP A 134 -1.80 -6.43 2.20
N SER A 135 -2.84 -6.05 1.46
CA SER A 135 -2.75 -5.28 0.21
C SER A 135 -2.15 -3.89 0.44
N ALA A 136 -2.61 -3.17 1.47
CA ALA A 136 -2.08 -1.85 1.84
C ALA A 136 -0.61 -1.92 2.25
N ALA A 137 -0.22 -2.90 3.09
CA ALA A 137 1.15 -3.12 3.50
C ALA A 137 2.06 -3.46 2.31
N GLY A 138 1.59 -4.34 1.41
CA GLY A 138 2.27 -4.70 0.16
C GLY A 138 2.47 -3.47 -0.74
N PHE A 139 1.41 -2.70 -0.99
CA PHE A 139 1.47 -1.47 -1.77
C PHE A 139 2.45 -0.45 -1.20
N LEU A 140 2.44 -0.25 0.10
CA LEU A 140 3.35 0.68 0.76
C LEU A 140 4.78 0.11 0.90
N GLY A 141 4.99 -1.19 0.82
CA GLY A 141 6.29 -1.84 1.07
C GLY A 141 6.70 -1.74 2.53
N MET A 142 5.79 -2.15 3.42
CA MET A 142 6.01 -2.33 4.87
C MET A 142 5.40 -3.68 5.31
N THR A 143 5.59 -4.06 6.56
CA THR A 143 4.93 -5.26 7.10
C THR A 143 3.52 -4.89 7.59
N VAL A 144 2.64 -5.90 7.70
CA VAL A 144 1.28 -5.70 8.21
C VAL A 144 1.31 -5.22 9.65
N GLU A 145 2.20 -5.77 10.47
CA GLU A 145 2.37 -5.37 11.88
C GLU A 145 2.76 -3.89 12.01
N MET A 146 3.63 -3.40 11.11
CA MET A 146 4.01 -1.98 11.10
C MET A 146 2.85 -1.11 10.65
N LEU A 147 2.08 -1.56 9.66
CA LEU A 147 0.89 -0.85 9.19
C LEU A 147 -0.15 -0.74 10.31
N ASP A 148 -0.49 -1.86 10.96
CA ASP A 148 -1.47 -1.91 12.04
C ASP A 148 -1.04 -1.09 13.25
N LYS A 149 0.22 -1.21 13.66
CA LYS A 149 0.75 -0.44 14.79
C LYS A 149 0.62 1.07 14.60
N VAL A 150 0.81 1.56 13.38
CA VAL A 150 0.88 3.01 13.11
C VAL A 150 -0.44 3.56 12.58
N TYR A 151 -1.19 2.78 11.80
CA TYR A 151 -2.36 3.27 11.06
C TYR A 151 -3.62 2.43 11.28
N GLY A 152 -3.55 1.30 12.01
CA GLY A 152 -4.67 0.39 12.21
C GLY A 152 -5.91 1.07 12.77
N HIS A 153 -5.73 2.06 13.65
CA HIS A 153 -6.82 2.84 14.26
C HIS A 153 -7.61 3.72 13.26
N HIS A 154 -7.12 3.91 12.04
CA HIS A 154 -7.85 4.61 10.99
C HIS A 154 -8.77 3.69 10.17
N HIS A 155 -8.64 2.36 10.31
CA HIS A 155 -9.44 1.41 9.55
C HIS A 155 -10.89 1.41 10.05
N PRO A 156 -11.92 1.38 9.16
CA PRO A 156 -13.33 1.36 9.57
C PRO A 156 -13.69 0.22 10.52
N ASP A 157 -13.08 -0.96 10.34
CA ASP A 157 -13.34 -2.13 11.19
C ASP A 157 -12.55 -2.13 12.50
N HIS A 158 -11.78 -1.04 12.76
CA HIS A 158 -11.04 -0.94 14.02
C HIS A 158 -12.00 -0.97 15.21
N LEU A 159 -11.78 -1.91 16.12
CA LEU A 159 -12.63 -2.18 17.29
C LEU A 159 -14.05 -2.70 17.00
N GLN A 160 -14.48 -2.90 15.75
CA GLN A 160 -15.81 -3.43 15.45
C GLN A 160 -16.01 -4.83 16.05
N ASP A 161 -15.01 -5.71 15.97
CA ASP A 161 -15.05 -7.03 16.60
C ASP A 161 -15.17 -6.93 18.12
N ALA A 162 -14.49 -5.96 18.73
CA ALA A 162 -14.60 -5.74 20.18
C ALA A 162 -16.00 -5.26 20.56
N VAL A 163 -16.59 -4.35 19.79
CA VAL A 163 -17.96 -3.86 19.99
C VAL A 163 -18.97 -4.99 19.78
N ALA A 164 -18.80 -5.79 18.72
CA ALA A 164 -19.67 -6.93 18.44
C ALA A 164 -19.65 -7.99 19.55
N ASN A 165 -18.50 -8.18 20.21
CA ASN A 165 -18.34 -9.18 21.27
C ASN A 165 -18.67 -8.65 22.68
N ILE A 166 -18.72 -7.34 22.88
CA ILE A 166 -19.10 -6.74 24.16
C ILE A 166 -20.61 -6.93 24.38
N GLY A 167 -21.00 -7.59 25.46
CA GLY A 167 -22.43 -7.87 25.80
C GLY A 167 -23.00 -9.18 25.23
N TYR A 168 -22.35 -9.85 24.27
CA TYR A 168 -22.77 -11.15 23.75
C TYR A 168 -22.09 -12.35 24.43
N GLY A 169 -21.11 -12.12 25.31
CA GLY A 169 -20.26 -13.17 25.91
C GLY A 169 -20.92 -14.11 26.90
N THR A 170 -22.23 -14.00 27.21
CA THR A 170 -22.89 -14.84 28.22
C THR A 170 -23.94 -15.82 27.69
N ASN A 171 -24.41 -15.69 26.42
CA ASN A 171 -25.52 -16.54 25.95
C ASN A 171 -25.12 -17.65 24.93
N GLN A 172 -23.97 -17.61 24.29
CA GLN A 172 -23.62 -18.66 23.34
C GLN A 172 -23.03 -19.95 23.93
N LYS A 173 -22.67 -19.97 25.24
CA LYS A 173 -22.20 -21.22 25.90
C LYS A 173 -23.33 -22.07 26.51
N ARG A 174 -24.58 -21.65 26.45
CA ARG A 174 -25.72 -22.43 26.98
C ARG A 174 -26.53 -23.19 25.94
N GLY A 175 -26.39 -22.88 24.62
CA GLY A 175 -27.15 -23.53 23.56
C GLY A 175 -26.51 -24.79 22.95
N SER A 176 -25.20 -25.00 23.07
CA SER A 176 -24.50 -26.10 22.39
C SER A 176 -24.31 -27.39 23.19
N LYS A 177 -24.89 -27.46 24.42
CA LYS A 177 -24.84 -28.67 25.28
C LYS A 177 -26.15 -29.45 25.37
N ALA A 178 -27.21 -29.02 24.70
CA ALA A 178 -28.52 -29.67 24.78
C ALA A 178 -28.91 -30.56 23.58
N GLU A 179 -28.15 -30.54 22.47
CA GLU A 179 -28.50 -31.29 21.25
C GLU A 179 -27.61 -32.51 20.92
N GLN A 180 -26.76 -32.96 21.84
CA GLN A 180 -25.93 -34.18 21.62
C GLN A 180 -26.29 -35.34 22.57
N LYS A 181 -27.60 -35.52 22.92
CA LYS A 181 -28.07 -36.72 23.63
C LYS A 181 -29.44 -37.20 23.12
N GLN A 182 -29.52 -37.60 21.86
CA GLN A 182 -30.53 -38.54 21.33
C GLN A 182 -30.08 -38.87 19.88
N ASP A 183 -29.46 -40.01 19.76
CA ASP A 183 -29.70 -41.06 18.77
C ASP A 183 -28.49 -42.02 18.73
N VAL A 184 -28.53 -42.94 19.70
CA VAL A 184 -27.81 -44.20 19.56
C VAL A 184 -28.79 -45.31 19.93
N SER A 185 -29.60 -45.73 18.99
CA SER A 185 -30.14 -47.12 18.99
C SER A 185 -30.77 -47.41 17.63
N GLY A 186 -30.26 -48.43 16.96
CA GLY A 186 -31.06 -49.13 15.97
C GLY A 186 -30.36 -49.34 14.60
N GLY A 187 -29.91 -50.59 14.38
CA GLY A 187 -29.98 -51.14 13.04
C GLY A 187 -28.69 -51.54 12.31
N ILE A 188 -28.21 -52.72 12.64
CA ILE A 188 -27.22 -53.49 11.82
C ILE A 188 -27.96 -54.06 10.61
N SER A 189 -27.42 -53.93 9.39
CA SER A 189 -27.60 -54.87 8.29
C SER A 189 -26.71 -54.42 7.12
N GLY A 190 -25.72 -55.06 6.75
CA GLY A 190 -25.24 -56.03 5.79
C GLY A 190 -25.27 -55.52 4.35
N GLY A 191 -24.10 -55.47 3.74
CA GLY A 191 -23.97 -55.25 2.29
C GLY A 191 -22.51 -55.11 1.82
N VAL A 192 -21.86 -56.25 1.61
CA VAL A 192 -20.56 -56.38 0.95
C VAL A 192 -20.74 -56.12 -0.55
N THR A 193 -19.96 -55.28 -1.15
CA THR A 193 -19.67 -55.29 -2.58
C THR A 193 -18.26 -54.83 -2.91
N GLU A 194 -17.63 -55.67 -3.72
CA GLU A 194 -16.23 -55.78 -4.13
C GLU A 194 -15.61 -54.56 -4.81
N PHE A 195 -14.33 -54.38 -4.49
CA PHE A 195 -13.39 -53.56 -5.24
C PHE A 195 -12.97 -54.22 -6.56
N ARG A 196 -13.15 -53.56 -7.68
CA ARG A 196 -12.45 -53.85 -8.93
C ARG A 196 -11.47 -52.72 -9.27
N LYS A 197 -10.19 -53.10 -9.35
CA LYS A 197 -9.10 -52.27 -9.92
C LYS A 197 -9.19 -52.29 -11.45
N PRO A 198 -8.85 -51.22 -12.15
CA PRO A 198 -8.45 -51.28 -13.55
C PRO A 198 -6.94 -51.31 -13.68
N THR A 199 -6.46 -52.31 -14.42
CA THR A 199 -5.15 -52.45 -15.05
C THR A 199 -5.10 -51.69 -16.38
N LYS A 200 -3.99 -51.08 -16.60
CA LYS A 200 -3.15 -50.64 -17.71
C LYS A 200 -3.04 -49.15 -17.86
#